data_3eeab905df6358cc19b5113532332ab3
#
_entry.id   3eeab905df6358cc19b5113532332ab3
#
_cell.length_a   1.000
_cell.length_b   1.000
_cell.length_c   1.000
_cell.angle_alpha   90.00
_cell.angle_beta   90.00
_cell.angle_gamma   90.00
#
_symmetry.space_group_name_H-M   'P 1'
#
loop_
_entity.id
_entity.type
_entity.pdbx_description
1 polymer ?
#
loop_
_entity_poly.entity_id
_entity_poly.type
_entity_poly.pdbx_seq_one_letter_code
_entity_poly.pdbx_strand_id
1 'polypeptide(L)'
;MTTTYDPFHPSYLDESDLREEMDRVFDICHGCRLCFKYCTAFPLLFEYVDSFDDQDASRMTPTQQDAVVDECFQCKLCYINCPYIPGLHEWAVDFPRLMMRAEQTMVAKHGTSVKEKLQNQALARTDLVGKVNVALAPIANKAISKPGSLTRRIMSKTVGIASQRILPPYARQRFSAWFRKRTTRQPATVAGKQGKVALFPTCLVEYQAPEVGKDLVRVYERNGIECSLPAGQRCCGAPWLHNGDVAHFADQARDNIKVLAEAVRQGNDI
;
A
#
# COMPACT_ATOMS: atom_id res chain seq x y z
N MET A 1 -10.80 -14.74 21.74
CA MET A 1 -10.65 -13.30 22.02
C MET A 1 -10.18 -12.64 20.76
N THR A 2 -10.74 -11.54 20.38
CA THR A 2 -10.27 -10.79 19.23
C THR A 2 -9.03 -10.03 19.61
N THR A 3 -7.94 -10.34 18.99
CA THR A 3 -6.70 -9.61 19.12
C THR A 3 -6.86 -8.19 18.59
N THR A 4 -6.12 -7.26 19.17
CA THR A 4 -6.11 -5.87 18.72
C THR A 4 -5.33 -5.69 17.41
N TYR A 5 -5.87 -4.89 16.52
CA TYR A 5 -5.18 -4.36 15.34
C TYR A 5 -4.87 -2.86 15.47
N ASP A 6 -4.96 -2.33 16.69
CA ASP A 6 -4.56 -0.96 17.00
C ASP A 6 -3.04 -0.91 17.27
N PRO A 7 -2.25 -0.24 16.41
CA PRO A 7 -0.79 -0.16 16.55
C PRO A 7 -0.31 0.51 17.85
N PHE A 8 -1.20 1.20 18.54
CA PHE A 8 -0.89 1.88 19.81
C PHE A 8 -1.32 1.09 21.04
N HIS A 9 -1.96 -0.06 20.84
CA HIS A 9 -2.34 -0.92 21.98
C HIS A 9 -1.11 -1.62 22.58
N PRO A 10 -0.98 -1.74 23.90
CA PRO A 10 0.18 -2.38 24.54
C PRO A 10 0.49 -3.80 24.07
N SER A 11 -0.55 -4.61 23.78
CA SER A 11 -0.39 -5.98 23.30
C SER A 11 -0.16 -6.08 21.78
N TYR A 12 -0.08 -4.96 21.05
CA TYR A 12 0.03 -5.02 19.59
C TYR A 12 1.30 -5.74 19.10
N LEU A 13 2.41 -5.53 19.80
CA LEU A 13 3.71 -6.17 19.51
C LEU A 13 3.98 -7.41 20.38
N ASP A 14 2.98 -7.89 21.13
CA ASP A 14 3.11 -9.14 21.87
C ASP A 14 3.10 -10.32 20.90
N GLU A 15 4.19 -11.09 20.91
CA GLU A 15 4.38 -12.19 19.95
C GLU A 15 3.46 -13.38 20.27
N SER A 16 3.22 -13.69 21.54
CA SER A 16 2.36 -14.82 21.91
C SER A 16 0.92 -14.57 21.43
N ASP A 17 0.39 -13.38 21.74
CA ASP A 17 -0.93 -12.95 21.28
C ASP A 17 -1.04 -12.87 19.74
N LEU A 18 0.03 -12.44 19.06
CA LEU A 18 0.10 -12.46 17.60
C LEU A 18 0.02 -13.89 17.05
N ARG A 19 0.80 -14.83 17.58
CA ARG A 19 0.85 -16.22 17.09
C ARG A 19 -0.49 -16.93 17.30
N GLU A 20 -1.13 -16.76 18.45
CA GLU A 20 -2.46 -17.27 18.72
C GLU A 20 -3.50 -16.74 17.73
N GLU A 21 -3.43 -15.46 17.40
CA GLU A 21 -4.32 -14.88 16.38
C GLU A 21 -4.01 -15.37 14.96
N MET A 22 -2.73 -15.61 14.64
CA MET A 22 -2.35 -16.23 13.37
C MET A 22 -2.89 -17.65 13.26
N ASP A 23 -2.76 -18.47 14.30
CA ASP A 23 -3.31 -19.82 14.33
C ASP A 23 -4.82 -19.81 14.07
N ARG A 24 -5.54 -18.95 14.79
CA ARG A 24 -7.00 -18.81 14.65
C ARG A 24 -7.41 -18.38 13.24
N VAL A 25 -6.77 -17.36 12.69
CA VAL A 25 -7.13 -16.82 11.37
C VAL A 25 -6.70 -17.78 10.25
N PHE A 26 -5.55 -18.42 10.38
CA PHE A 26 -5.05 -19.37 9.40
C PHE A 26 -5.93 -20.62 9.32
N ASP A 27 -6.42 -21.11 10.46
CA ASP A 27 -7.36 -22.21 10.51
C ASP A 27 -8.68 -21.88 9.80
N ILE A 28 -9.27 -20.71 10.07
CA ILE A 28 -10.47 -20.23 9.37
C ILE A 28 -10.22 -20.09 7.86
N CYS A 29 -9.08 -19.52 7.47
CA CYS A 29 -8.73 -19.32 6.07
C CYS A 29 -8.50 -20.66 5.35
N HIS A 30 -7.88 -21.63 6.02
CA HIS A 30 -7.67 -22.98 5.51
C HIS A 30 -8.99 -23.71 5.31
N GLY A 31 -9.89 -23.66 6.28
CA GLY A 31 -11.23 -24.27 6.15
C GLY A 31 -12.09 -23.64 5.04
N CYS A 32 -11.94 -22.34 4.79
CA CYS A 32 -12.70 -21.60 3.77
C CYS A 32 -12.12 -21.68 2.35
N ARG A 33 -10.81 -21.54 2.18
CA ARG A 33 -10.05 -21.59 0.92
C ARG A 33 -10.49 -20.63 -0.21
N LEU A 34 -11.39 -19.70 0.04
CA LEU A 34 -11.93 -18.80 -0.99
C LEU A 34 -10.84 -17.94 -1.67
N CYS A 35 -9.80 -17.59 -0.92
CA CYS A 35 -8.75 -16.68 -1.38
C CYS A 35 -7.58 -17.35 -2.13
N PHE A 36 -7.66 -18.67 -2.39
CA PHE A 36 -6.59 -19.47 -3.01
C PHE A 36 -5.97 -18.82 -4.26
N LYS A 37 -6.78 -18.13 -5.07
CA LYS A 37 -6.34 -17.54 -6.36
C LYS A 37 -5.86 -16.09 -6.27
N TYR A 38 -5.87 -15.47 -5.08
CA TYR A 38 -5.60 -14.02 -5.01
C TYR A 38 -4.12 -13.67 -4.92
N CYS A 39 -3.32 -14.50 -4.25
CA CYS A 39 -1.89 -14.27 -4.08
C CYS A 39 -1.17 -15.57 -3.73
N THR A 40 0.15 -15.51 -3.57
CA THR A 40 1.02 -16.64 -3.21
C THR A 40 0.93 -17.03 -1.73
N ALA A 41 0.52 -16.10 -0.84
CA ALA A 41 0.41 -16.37 0.59
C ALA A 41 -0.60 -17.49 0.94
N PHE A 42 -1.76 -17.53 0.27
CA PHE A 42 -2.77 -18.55 0.58
C PHE A 42 -2.40 -19.95 0.12
N PRO A 43 -1.91 -20.18 -1.11
CA PRO A 43 -1.39 -21.49 -1.48
C PRO A 43 -0.31 -22.00 -0.53
N LEU A 44 0.62 -21.14 -0.12
CA LEU A 44 1.68 -21.50 0.82
C LEU A 44 1.12 -21.86 2.20
N LEU A 45 0.17 -21.06 2.72
CA LEU A 45 -0.54 -21.37 3.96
C LEU A 45 -1.22 -22.74 3.90
N PHE A 46 -1.95 -23.00 2.81
CA PHE A 46 -2.70 -24.26 2.67
C PHE A 46 -1.77 -25.45 2.49
N GLU A 47 -0.64 -25.29 1.78
CA GLU A 47 0.37 -26.32 1.65
C GLU A 47 0.96 -26.73 3.01
N TYR A 48 1.26 -25.75 3.86
CA TYR A 48 1.76 -26.03 5.21
C TYR A 48 0.71 -26.76 6.05
N VAL A 49 -0.51 -26.27 6.11
CA VAL A 49 -1.57 -26.89 6.93
C VAL A 49 -1.96 -28.27 6.39
N ASP A 50 -2.07 -28.45 5.06
CA ASP A 50 -2.37 -29.74 4.42
C ASP A 50 -1.25 -30.78 4.67
N SER A 51 -0.05 -30.37 5.03
CA SER A 51 1.06 -31.29 5.36
C SER A 51 0.92 -31.94 6.74
N PHE A 52 0.02 -31.47 7.60
CA PHE A 52 -0.26 -32.07 8.90
C PHE A 52 -1.43 -33.05 8.81
N ASP A 53 -1.32 -34.22 9.46
CA ASP A 53 -2.34 -35.25 9.43
C ASP A 53 -3.71 -34.79 9.94
N ASP A 54 -3.71 -33.89 10.92
CA ASP A 54 -4.90 -33.31 11.56
C ASP A 54 -5.35 -31.99 10.92
N GLN A 55 -4.61 -31.47 9.96
CA GLN A 55 -4.87 -30.20 9.25
C GLN A 55 -5.10 -29.01 10.22
N ASP A 56 -4.40 -28.99 11.35
CA ASP A 56 -4.50 -27.96 12.37
C ASP A 56 -3.43 -26.86 12.13
N ALA A 57 -3.88 -25.63 11.90
CA ALA A 57 -2.99 -24.51 11.66
C ALA A 57 -2.08 -24.16 12.87
N SER A 58 -2.48 -24.52 14.08
CA SER A 58 -1.67 -24.32 15.29
C SER A 58 -0.37 -25.16 15.32
N ARG A 59 -0.26 -26.15 14.40
CA ARG A 59 0.96 -26.96 14.21
C ARG A 59 2.04 -26.22 13.41
N MET A 60 1.71 -25.09 12.78
CA MET A 60 2.69 -24.31 12.05
C MET A 60 3.75 -23.72 13.00
N THR A 61 4.98 -23.87 12.59
CA THR A 61 6.09 -23.21 13.29
C THR A 61 6.07 -21.70 13.03
N PRO A 62 6.64 -20.88 13.94
CA PRO A 62 6.80 -19.44 13.69
C PRO A 62 7.46 -19.12 12.33
N THR A 63 8.45 -19.92 11.92
CA THR A 63 9.12 -19.74 10.61
C THR A 63 8.15 -19.97 9.43
N GLN A 64 7.26 -20.94 9.51
CA GLN A 64 6.25 -21.18 8.48
C GLN A 64 5.20 -20.06 8.44
N GLN A 65 4.78 -19.57 9.62
CA GLN A 65 3.88 -18.43 9.70
C GLN A 65 4.52 -17.17 9.11
N ASP A 66 5.79 -16.90 9.43
CA ASP A 66 6.55 -15.76 8.89
C ASP A 66 6.71 -15.86 7.37
N ALA A 67 6.92 -17.06 6.82
CA ALA A 67 6.96 -17.25 5.36
C ALA A 67 5.63 -16.89 4.68
N VAL A 68 4.48 -17.12 5.31
CA VAL A 68 3.17 -16.68 4.81
C VAL A 68 3.05 -15.16 4.85
N VAL A 69 3.60 -14.51 5.88
CA VAL A 69 3.64 -13.04 6.00
C VAL A 69 4.46 -12.43 4.86
N ASP A 70 5.65 -12.99 4.58
CA ASP A 70 6.55 -12.51 3.52
C ASP A 70 5.92 -12.58 2.12
N GLU A 71 5.00 -13.52 1.89
CA GLU A 71 4.28 -13.64 0.62
C GLU A 71 3.07 -12.69 0.49
N CYS A 72 2.75 -11.89 1.51
CA CYS A 72 1.60 -11.00 1.51
C CYS A 72 1.91 -9.65 0.86
N PHE A 73 1.27 -9.35 -0.27
CA PHE A 73 1.42 -8.08 -0.99
C PHE A 73 0.59 -6.92 -0.44
N GLN A 74 -0.13 -7.09 0.66
CA GLN A 74 -1.00 -6.06 1.23
C GLN A 74 -2.04 -5.47 0.24
N CYS A 75 -2.44 -6.23 -0.77
CA CYS A 75 -3.38 -5.79 -1.82
C CYS A 75 -4.83 -5.73 -1.36
N LYS A 76 -5.17 -6.32 -0.20
CA LYS A 76 -6.50 -6.35 0.43
C LYS A 76 -7.62 -7.04 -0.36
N LEU A 77 -7.32 -7.73 -1.46
CA LEU A 77 -8.33 -8.47 -2.22
C LEU A 77 -9.02 -9.55 -1.37
N CYS A 78 -8.28 -10.22 -0.48
CA CYS A 78 -8.84 -11.17 0.46
C CYS A 78 -9.83 -10.55 1.43
N TYR A 79 -9.62 -9.31 1.87
CA TYR A 79 -10.52 -8.60 2.79
C TYR A 79 -11.83 -8.21 2.11
N ILE A 80 -11.75 -7.65 0.89
CA ILE A 80 -12.93 -7.17 0.15
C ILE A 80 -13.92 -8.31 -0.14
N ASN A 81 -13.42 -9.53 -0.36
CA ASN A 81 -14.24 -10.67 -0.71
C ASN A 81 -14.50 -11.63 0.47
N CYS A 82 -13.97 -11.34 1.66
CA CYS A 82 -14.10 -12.22 2.82
C CYS A 82 -15.50 -12.08 3.47
N PRO A 83 -16.26 -13.17 3.64
CA PRO A 83 -17.54 -13.13 4.32
C PRO A 83 -17.40 -13.02 5.86
N TYR A 84 -16.19 -13.17 6.40
CA TYR A 84 -15.93 -13.28 7.83
C TYR A 84 -15.28 -12.02 8.42
N ILE A 85 -15.33 -10.88 7.72
CA ILE A 85 -14.70 -9.64 8.19
C ILE A 85 -15.41 -9.03 9.41
N PRO A 86 -14.72 -8.18 10.19
CA PRO A 86 -15.31 -7.42 11.27
C PRO A 86 -16.59 -6.68 10.83
N GLY A 87 -17.64 -6.82 11.62
CA GLY A 87 -18.95 -6.21 11.36
C GLY A 87 -19.88 -7.02 10.45
N LEU A 88 -19.37 -8.02 9.73
CA LEU A 88 -20.20 -8.97 8.97
C LEU A 88 -20.30 -10.33 9.66
N HIS A 89 -19.30 -10.76 10.39
CA HIS A 89 -19.26 -12.06 11.04
C HIS A 89 -18.55 -11.99 12.41
N GLU A 90 -18.95 -12.85 13.33
CA GLU A 90 -18.37 -12.94 14.68
C GLU A 90 -16.88 -13.34 14.70
N TRP A 91 -16.42 -14.05 13.69
CA TRP A 91 -15.00 -14.41 13.56
C TRP A 91 -14.09 -13.22 13.30
N ALA A 92 -14.60 -12.11 12.83
CA ALA A 92 -13.91 -10.84 12.66
C ALA A 92 -12.53 -10.98 12.00
N VAL A 93 -12.42 -11.72 10.90
CA VAL A 93 -11.15 -11.99 10.21
C VAL A 93 -10.65 -10.75 9.47
N ASP A 94 -9.49 -10.24 9.84
CA ASP A 94 -8.80 -9.18 9.11
C ASP A 94 -7.37 -9.61 8.75
N PHE A 95 -7.27 -10.50 7.75
CA PHE A 95 -5.99 -11.04 7.30
C PHE A 95 -4.96 -9.96 6.93
N PRO A 96 -5.29 -8.89 6.18
CA PRO A 96 -4.31 -7.85 5.86
C PRO A 96 -3.76 -7.11 7.08
N ARG A 97 -4.60 -6.80 8.08
CA ARG A 97 -4.14 -6.16 9.30
C ARG A 97 -3.30 -7.10 10.17
N LEU A 98 -3.66 -8.38 10.18
CA LEU A 98 -2.85 -9.39 10.86
C LEU A 98 -1.45 -9.49 10.24
N MET A 99 -1.35 -9.53 8.91
CA MET A 99 -0.05 -9.56 8.22
C MET A 99 0.77 -8.28 8.48
N MET A 100 0.14 -7.11 8.51
CA MET A 100 0.83 -5.87 8.89
C MET A 100 1.32 -5.90 10.34
N ARG A 101 0.52 -6.43 11.26
CA ARG A 101 0.91 -6.58 12.67
C ARG A 101 2.10 -7.52 12.80
N ALA A 102 2.06 -8.65 12.08
CA ALA A 102 3.15 -9.62 12.07
C ALA A 102 4.46 -9.01 11.56
N GLU A 103 4.44 -8.31 10.43
CA GLU A 103 5.61 -7.59 9.89
C GLU A 103 6.19 -6.60 10.90
N GLN A 104 5.35 -5.82 11.56
CA GLN A 104 5.79 -4.85 12.58
C GLN A 104 6.40 -5.52 13.81
N THR A 105 5.81 -6.62 14.26
CA THR A 105 6.33 -7.40 15.38
C THR A 105 7.69 -8.02 15.05
N MET A 106 7.84 -8.57 13.83
CA MET A 106 9.11 -9.09 13.32
C MET A 106 10.19 -8.01 13.27
N VAL A 107 9.87 -6.83 12.73
CA VAL A 107 10.79 -5.68 12.67
C VAL A 107 11.16 -5.19 14.08
N ALA A 108 10.20 -5.12 15.00
CA ALA A 108 10.46 -4.70 16.38
C ALA A 108 11.36 -5.70 17.14
N LYS A 109 11.19 -6.99 16.88
CA LYS A 109 11.91 -8.07 17.57
C LYS A 109 13.31 -8.31 17.00
N HIS A 110 13.42 -8.42 15.70
CA HIS A 110 14.69 -8.78 15.04
C HIS A 110 15.49 -7.57 14.57
N GLY A 111 14.86 -6.40 14.56
CA GLY A 111 15.42 -5.21 13.97
C GLY A 111 15.55 -5.33 12.45
N THR A 112 16.07 -4.31 11.82
CA THR A 112 16.42 -4.31 10.40
C THR A 112 17.92 -4.12 10.25
N SER A 113 18.56 -4.86 9.35
CA SER A 113 19.96 -4.64 9.03
C SER A 113 20.18 -3.21 8.49
N VAL A 114 21.39 -2.66 8.65
CA VAL A 114 21.72 -1.31 8.11
C VAL A 114 21.43 -1.23 6.61
N LYS A 115 21.69 -2.30 5.87
CA LYS A 115 21.40 -2.38 4.43
C LYS A 115 19.91 -2.31 4.15
N GLU A 116 19.10 -3.12 4.82
CA GLU A 116 17.63 -3.11 4.70
C GLU A 116 17.04 -1.77 5.09
N LYS A 117 17.53 -1.18 6.18
CA LYS A 117 17.09 0.15 6.62
C LYS A 117 17.35 1.21 5.55
N LEU A 118 18.53 1.19 4.90
CA LEU A 118 18.85 2.10 3.80
C LEU A 118 17.99 1.83 2.57
N GLN A 119 17.75 0.58 2.21
CA GLN A 119 16.87 0.18 1.10
C GLN A 119 15.44 0.62 1.34
N ASN A 120 14.90 0.33 2.52
CA ASN A 120 13.55 0.72 2.92
C ASN A 120 13.37 2.23 2.91
N GLN A 121 14.34 2.99 3.44
CA GLN A 121 14.32 4.44 3.38
C GLN A 121 14.37 4.99 1.96
N ALA A 122 15.18 4.41 1.08
CA ALA A 122 15.26 4.83 -0.32
C ALA A 122 13.93 4.57 -1.06
N LEU A 123 13.31 3.41 -0.84
CA LEU A 123 12.05 3.03 -1.48
C LEU A 123 10.83 3.78 -0.91
N ALA A 124 10.81 4.03 0.40
CA ALA A 124 9.68 4.67 1.07
C ALA A 124 9.63 6.20 0.88
N ARG A 125 10.76 6.86 0.56
CA ARG A 125 10.80 8.31 0.24
C ARG A 125 10.32 8.61 -1.17
N THR A 126 9.14 8.11 -1.54
CA THR A 126 8.58 8.16 -2.90
C THR A 126 8.48 9.59 -3.45
N ASP A 127 8.18 10.58 -2.61
CA ASP A 127 8.09 11.98 -3.04
C ASP A 127 9.44 12.57 -3.47
N LEU A 128 10.51 12.26 -2.74
CA LEU A 128 11.86 12.69 -3.10
C LEU A 128 12.35 11.97 -4.35
N VAL A 129 12.26 10.65 -4.34
CA VAL A 129 12.68 9.79 -5.45
C VAL A 129 11.90 10.14 -6.72
N GLY A 130 10.59 10.34 -6.62
CA GLY A 130 9.73 10.71 -7.73
C GLY A 130 10.09 12.07 -8.32
N LYS A 131 10.31 13.11 -7.48
CA LYS A 131 10.71 14.46 -7.93
C LYS A 131 12.03 14.44 -8.68
N VAL A 132 13.05 13.76 -8.13
CA VAL A 132 14.38 13.65 -8.75
C VAL A 132 14.29 12.89 -10.09
N ASN A 133 13.59 11.75 -10.11
CA ASN A 133 13.51 10.95 -11.33
C ASN A 133 12.63 11.59 -12.42
N VAL A 134 11.62 12.39 -12.10
CA VAL A 134 10.91 13.20 -13.09
C VAL A 134 11.81 14.28 -13.69
N ALA A 135 12.61 14.95 -12.87
CA ALA A 135 13.56 15.95 -13.35
C ALA A 135 14.63 15.34 -14.28
N LEU A 136 15.02 14.09 -14.02
CA LEU A 136 16.00 13.33 -14.79
C LEU A 136 15.36 12.23 -15.66
N ALA A 137 14.09 12.38 -16.06
CA ALA A 137 13.30 11.33 -16.68
C ALA A 137 13.98 10.65 -17.89
N PRO A 138 14.64 11.35 -18.83
CA PRO A 138 15.33 10.69 -19.94
C PRO A 138 16.43 9.73 -19.49
N ILE A 139 17.19 10.10 -18.47
CA ILE A 139 18.29 9.28 -17.93
C ILE A 139 17.73 8.16 -17.06
N ALA A 140 16.84 8.48 -16.15
CA ALA A 140 16.20 7.53 -15.27
C ALA A 140 15.47 6.42 -16.07
N ASN A 141 14.68 6.80 -17.05
CA ASN A 141 13.94 5.86 -17.90
C ASN A 141 14.87 4.96 -18.72
N LYS A 142 15.96 5.50 -19.25
CA LYS A 142 16.98 4.68 -19.94
C LYS A 142 17.60 3.64 -18.99
N ALA A 143 17.88 4.02 -17.74
CA ALA A 143 18.47 3.13 -16.74
C ALA A 143 17.53 1.98 -16.33
N ILE A 144 16.20 2.23 -16.28
CA ILE A 144 15.21 1.24 -15.83
C ILE A 144 14.54 0.45 -16.96
N SER A 145 14.70 0.86 -18.25
CA SER A 145 13.90 0.36 -19.39
C SER A 145 14.13 -1.10 -19.72
N LYS A 146 15.35 -1.62 -19.53
CA LYS A 146 15.69 -3.01 -19.89
C LYS A 146 15.81 -3.89 -18.66
N PRO A 147 14.84 -4.81 -18.40
CA PRO A 147 14.97 -5.85 -17.40
C PRO A 147 16.24 -6.67 -17.63
N GLY A 148 16.91 -7.11 -16.56
CA GLY A 148 18.12 -7.93 -16.63
C GLY A 148 19.40 -7.20 -17.08
N SER A 149 19.36 -5.92 -17.45
CA SER A 149 20.54 -5.13 -17.81
C SER A 149 21.52 -4.97 -16.62
N LEU A 150 22.77 -4.58 -16.91
CA LEU A 150 23.77 -4.36 -15.87
C LEU A 150 23.30 -3.34 -14.82
N THR A 151 22.72 -2.23 -15.27
CA THR A 151 22.12 -1.20 -14.39
C THR A 151 21.05 -1.79 -13.46
N ARG A 152 20.19 -2.67 -14.00
CA ARG A 152 19.13 -3.34 -13.23
C ARG A 152 19.70 -4.37 -12.23
N ARG A 153 20.78 -5.06 -12.59
CA ARG A 153 21.49 -5.97 -11.67
C ARG A 153 22.15 -5.19 -10.52
N ILE A 154 22.74 -4.03 -10.81
CA ILE A 154 23.28 -3.15 -9.76
C ILE A 154 22.15 -2.67 -8.85
N MET A 155 21.03 -2.19 -9.40
CA MET A 155 19.84 -1.79 -8.62
C MET A 155 19.32 -2.93 -7.74
N SER A 156 19.31 -4.15 -8.22
CA SER A 156 18.89 -5.30 -7.42
C SER A 156 19.79 -5.52 -6.20
N LYS A 157 21.11 -5.36 -6.35
CA LYS A 157 22.07 -5.52 -5.25
C LYS A 157 22.08 -4.35 -4.26
N THR A 158 21.80 -3.13 -4.73
CA THR A 158 21.87 -1.90 -3.90
C THR A 158 20.52 -1.53 -3.29
N VAL A 159 19.47 -1.47 -4.10
CA VAL A 159 18.14 -0.99 -3.69
C VAL A 159 17.14 -2.14 -3.44
N GLY A 160 17.50 -3.38 -3.78
CA GLY A 160 16.64 -4.55 -3.55
C GLY A 160 15.55 -4.78 -4.62
N ILE A 161 15.53 -3.98 -5.71
CA ILE A 161 14.52 -4.14 -6.77
C ILE A 161 14.96 -5.25 -7.73
N ALA A 162 14.21 -6.35 -7.82
CA ALA A 162 14.50 -7.47 -8.70
C ALA A 162 14.83 -7.03 -10.13
N SER A 163 15.93 -7.53 -10.69
CA SER A 163 16.45 -7.07 -11.99
C SER A 163 15.50 -7.33 -13.15
N GLN A 164 14.65 -8.35 -13.05
CA GLN A 164 13.67 -8.72 -14.08
C GLN A 164 12.33 -7.99 -13.94
N ARG A 165 12.09 -7.28 -12.82
CA ARG A 165 10.84 -6.56 -12.60
C ARG A 165 10.68 -5.45 -13.65
N ILE A 166 9.53 -5.40 -14.29
CA ILE A 166 9.15 -4.28 -15.16
C ILE A 166 8.84 -3.06 -14.29
N LEU A 167 9.55 -1.96 -14.52
CA LEU A 167 9.30 -0.70 -13.81
C LEU A 167 8.59 0.28 -14.75
N PRO A 168 7.51 0.94 -14.29
CA PRO A 168 6.86 1.98 -15.08
C PRO A 168 7.82 3.16 -15.25
N PRO A 169 7.82 3.81 -16.44
CA PRO A 169 8.69 4.96 -16.69
C PRO A 169 8.23 6.18 -15.89
N TYR A 170 9.16 7.05 -15.54
CA TYR A 170 8.84 8.36 -14.97
C TYR A 170 8.34 9.32 -16.04
N ALA A 171 7.29 10.07 -15.71
CA ALA A 171 6.75 11.09 -16.58
C ALA A 171 7.70 12.28 -16.72
N ARG A 172 7.62 13.01 -17.82
CA ARG A 172 8.39 14.26 -18.01
C ARG A 172 7.82 15.45 -17.24
N GLN A 173 6.56 15.36 -16.83
CA GLN A 173 5.83 16.36 -16.06
C GLN A 173 4.98 15.69 -15.00
N ARG A 174 5.08 16.16 -13.76
CA ARG A 174 4.24 15.70 -12.66
C ARG A 174 2.78 16.08 -12.87
N PHE A 175 1.86 15.25 -12.36
CA PHE A 175 0.43 15.55 -12.39
C PHE A 175 0.11 16.90 -11.74
N SER A 176 0.64 17.17 -10.56
CA SER A 176 0.42 18.42 -9.83
C SER A 176 0.93 19.65 -10.59
N ALA A 177 2.04 19.53 -11.33
CA ALA A 177 2.57 20.61 -12.16
C ALA A 177 1.68 20.89 -13.38
N TRP A 178 1.13 19.85 -14.00
CA TRP A 178 0.13 20.00 -15.05
C TRP A 178 -1.15 20.60 -14.49
N PHE A 179 -1.65 20.10 -13.36
CA PHE A 179 -2.90 20.57 -12.75
C PHE A 179 -2.86 22.08 -12.47
N ARG A 180 -1.76 22.61 -11.93
CA ARG A 180 -1.59 24.06 -11.67
C ARG A 180 -1.50 24.92 -12.93
N LYS A 181 -1.00 24.35 -14.04
CA LYS A 181 -0.82 25.10 -15.30
C LYS A 181 -2.01 24.99 -16.25
N ARG A 182 -2.96 24.06 -15.96
CA ARG A 182 -4.10 23.88 -16.83
C ARG A 182 -4.99 25.12 -16.82
N THR A 183 -5.56 25.43 -17.97
CA THR A 183 -6.69 26.34 -18.06
C THR A 183 -7.90 25.65 -17.44
N THR A 184 -8.41 26.18 -16.33
CA THR A 184 -9.62 25.65 -15.70
C THR A 184 -10.76 25.80 -16.71
N ARG A 185 -11.25 24.71 -17.27
CA ARG A 185 -12.54 24.73 -17.94
C ARG A 185 -13.58 24.92 -16.85
N GLN A 186 -14.44 25.91 -17.00
CA GLN A 186 -15.63 25.95 -16.18
C GLN A 186 -16.38 24.63 -16.36
N PRO A 187 -16.75 23.96 -15.26
CA PRO A 187 -17.51 22.72 -15.36
C PRO A 187 -18.71 22.95 -16.27
N ALA A 188 -18.98 22.02 -17.15
CA ALA A 188 -20.18 22.10 -17.99
C ALA A 188 -21.39 22.20 -17.05
N THR A 189 -22.28 23.15 -17.29
CA THR A 189 -23.50 23.30 -16.50
C THR A 189 -24.42 22.11 -16.83
N VAL A 190 -24.23 21.01 -16.09
CA VAL A 190 -25.11 19.85 -16.18
C VAL A 190 -26.24 20.10 -15.19
N ALA A 191 -27.46 20.21 -15.68
CA ALA A 191 -28.62 20.46 -14.83
C ALA A 191 -28.70 19.43 -13.69
N GLY A 192 -28.64 19.92 -12.45
CA GLY A 192 -28.84 19.14 -11.23
C GLY A 192 -27.61 18.52 -10.57
N LYS A 193 -26.38 18.70 -11.08
CA LYS A 193 -25.16 18.18 -10.44
C LYS A 193 -24.08 19.25 -10.37
N GLN A 194 -23.99 19.90 -9.24
CA GLN A 194 -22.84 20.72 -8.86
C GLN A 194 -22.15 20.06 -7.68
N GLY A 195 -20.89 19.71 -7.82
CA GLY A 195 -20.08 19.12 -6.77
C GLY A 195 -18.65 19.63 -6.84
N LYS A 196 -17.93 19.52 -5.74
CA LYS A 196 -16.51 19.84 -5.65
C LYS A 196 -15.78 18.62 -5.12
N VAL A 197 -14.67 18.24 -5.76
CA VAL A 197 -13.83 17.15 -5.29
C VAL A 197 -12.41 17.62 -5.06
N ALA A 198 -11.82 17.17 -3.97
CA ALA A 198 -10.41 17.33 -3.66
C ALA A 198 -9.65 16.07 -4.08
N LEU A 199 -8.74 16.20 -5.02
CA LEU A 199 -7.98 15.08 -5.55
C LEU A 199 -6.80 14.74 -4.63
N PHE A 200 -6.65 13.44 -4.33
CA PHE A 200 -5.49 12.89 -3.66
C PHE A 200 -4.69 12.02 -4.64
N PRO A 201 -3.71 12.58 -5.38
CA PRO A 201 -2.92 11.82 -6.32
C PRO A 201 -2.00 10.85 -5.60
N THR A 202 -1.98 9.61 -6.06
CA THR A 202 -0.98 8.63 -5.61
C THR A 202 0.39 8.94 -6.20
N CYS A 203 1.46 8.36 -5.62
CA CYS A 203 2.80 8.50 -6.18
C CYS A 203 2.89 8.00 -7.64
N LEU A 204 2.10 6.98 -8.01
CA LEU A 204 2.00 6.50 -9.39
C LEU A 204 1.46 7.60 -10.31
N VAL A 205 0.33 8.21 -9.97
CA VAL A 205 -0.30 9.27 -10.77
C VAL A 205 0.58 10.52 -10.79
N GLU A 206 1.17 10.88 -9.66
CA GLU A 206 1.99 12.10 -9.57
C GLU A 206 3.26 12.02 -10.44
N TYR A 207 3.95 10.84 -10.47
CA TYR A 207 5.30 10.76 -11.02
C TYR A 207 5.44 9.87 -12.25
N GLN A 208 4.54 8.91 -12.48
CA GLN A 208 4.70 7.89 -13.52
C GLN A 208 3.56 7.86 -14.53
N ALA A 209 2.32 7.94 -14.07
CA ALA A 209 1.13 7.85 -14.92
C ALA A 209 0.20 9.08 -14.77
N PRO A 210 0.68 10.33 -15.02
CA PRO A 210 -0.13 11.54 -14.85
C PRO A 210 -1.36 11.59 -15.75
N GLU A 211 -1.36 10.85 -16.86
CA GLU A 211 -2.52 10.81 -17.78
C GLU A 211 -3.77 10.25 -17.09
N VAL A 212 -3.62 9.27 -16.19
CA VAL A 212 -4.75 8.74 -15.40
C VAL A 212 -5.43 9.86 -14.58
N GLY A 213 -4.63 10.70 -13.90
CA GLY A 213 -5.17 11.84 -13.16
C GLY A 213 -5.76 12.92 -14.05
N LYS A 214 -5.17 13.16 -15.23
CA LYS A 214 -5.68 14.10 -16.22
C LYS A 214 -7.04 13.66 -16.77
N ASP A 215 -7.20 12.38 -17.04
CA ASP A 215 -8.46 11.82 -17.55
C ASP A 215 -9.53 11.86 -16.46
N LEU A 216 -9.17 11.56 -15.20
CA LEU A 216 -10.09 11.71 -14.07
C LEU A 216 -10.62 13.16 -13.98
N VAL A 217 -9.73 14.15 -14.02
CA VAL A 217 -10.12 15.57 -13.99
C VAL A 217 -11.05 15.89 -15.16
N ARG A 218 -10.75 15.44 -16.38
CA ARG A 218 -11.59 15.66 -17.56
C ARG A 218 -12.99 15.04 -17.41
N VAL A 219 -13.08 13.85 -16.79
CA VAL A 219 -14.35 13.18 -16.52
C VAL A 219 -15.17 13.98 -15.52
N TYR A 220 -14.58 14.40 -14.42
CA TYR A 220 -15.28 15.21 -13.41
C TYR A 220 -15.76 16.55 -13.97
N GLU A 221 -14.89 17.31 -14.63
CA GLU A 221 -15.24 18.61 -15.20
C GLU A 221 -16.33 18.50 -16.29
N ARG A 222 -16.36 17.41 -17.10
CA ARG A 222 -17.45 17.16 -18.05
C ARG A 222 -18.78 16.83 -17.38
N ASN A 223 -18.74 16.30 -16.17
CA ASN A 223 -19.95 16.02 -15.37
C ASN A 223 -20.35 17.18 -14.44
N GLY A 224 -19.78 18.37 -14.61
CA GLY A 224 -20.12 19.53 -13.81
C GLY A 224 -19.50 19.55 -12.42
N ILE A 225 -18.49 18.72 -12.16
CA ILE A 225 -17.82 18.62 -10.87
C ILE A 225 -16.49 19.40 -10.92
N GLU A 226 -16.33 20.34 -10.01
CA GLU A 226 -15.11 21.13 -9.86
C GLU A 226 -14.01 20.29 -9.20
N CYS A 227 -12.82 20.26 -9.80
CA CYS A 227 -11.67 19.56 -9.22
C CYS A 227 -10.71 20.54 -8.54
N SER A 228 -10.34 20.25 -7.30
CA SER A 228 -9.31 20.96 -6.54
C SER A 228 -8.12 20.01 -6.27
N LEU A 229 -6.93 20.58 -6.09
CA LEU A 229 -5.73 19.86 -5.66
C LEU A 229 -5.16 20.58 -4.45
N PRO A 230 -5.57 20.20 -3.22
CA PRO A 230 -5.09 20.84 -2.01
C PRO A 230 -3.56 20.83 -1.91
N ALA A 231 -2.97 21.95 -1.55
CA ALA A 231 -1.53 22.06 -1.37
C ALA A 231 -1.07 21.38 -0.08
N GLY A 232 0.16 20.87 -0.05
CA GLY A 232 0.73 20.25 1.15
C GLY A 232 0.50 18.75 1.27
N GLN A 233 -0.20 18.12 0.34
CA GLN A 233 -0.33 16.66 0.30
C GLN A 233 1.03 15.99 0.11
N ARG A 234 1.18 14.84 0.74
CA ARG A 234 2.35 13.96 0.66
C ARG A 234 1.93 12.57 0.19
N CYS A 235 2.89 11.70 -0.11
CA CYS A 235 2.62 10.28 -0.32
C CYS A 235 1.73 9.71 0.81
N CYS A 236 0.87 8.74 0.50
CA CYS A 236 -0.01 8.11 1.50
C CYS A 236 0.75 7.40 2.64
N GLY A 237 2.05 7.15 2.47
CA GLY A 237 2.86 6.48 3.48
C GLY A 237 2.84 4.94 3.42
N ALA A 238 2.08 4.34 2.50
CA ALA A 238 1.99 2.89 2.40
C ALA A 238 3.36 2.17 2.38
N PRO A 239 4.40 2.66 1.67
CA PRO A 239 5.71 2.01 1.73
C PRO A 239 6.35 1.97 3.12
N TRP A 240 6.12 2.98 3.96
CA TRP A 240 6.57 2.94 5.35
C TRP A 240 5.82 1.89 6.17
N LEU A 241 4.49 1.85 5.99
CA LEU A 241 3.64 0.87 6.68
C LEU A 241 4.02 -0.57 6.32
N HIS A 242 4.28 -0.84 5.02
CA HIS A 242 4.67 -2.17 4.54
C HIS A 242 6.07 -2.59 5.01
N ASN A 243 6.92 -1.64 5.36
CA ASN A 243 8.25 -1.92 5.92
C ASN A 243 8.27 -1.93 7.46
N GLY A 244 7.10 -1.96 8.11
CA GLY A 244 6.98 -1.95 9.57
C GLY A 244 7.27 -0.60 10.24
N ASP A 245 7.51 0.47 9.47
CA ASP A 245 7.81 1.81 10.01
C ASP A 245 6.52 2.63 10.21
N VAL A 246 5.79 2.29 11.27
CA VAL A 246 4.51 2.94 11.61
C VAL A 246 4.69 4.41 11.97
N ALA A 247 5.82 4.78 12.57
CA ALA A 247 6.07 6.16 13.00
C ALA A 247 6.09 7.12 11.80
N HIS A 248 6.87 6.83 10.78
CA HIS A 248 6.90 7.63 9.55
C HIS A 248 5.57 7.60 8.79
N PHE A 249 4.88 6.43 8.78
CA PHE A 249 3.53 6.35 8.21
C PHE A 249 2.57 7.29 8.94
N ALA A 250 2.54 7.24 10.28
CA ALA A 250 1.65 8.06 11.09
C ALA A 250 1.90 9.56 10.89
N ASP A 251 3.16 9.99 10.74
CA ASP A 251 3.51 11.38 10.47
C ASP A 251 2.96 11.84 9.10
N GLN A 252 3.14 11.03 8.06
CA GLN A 252 2.59 11.35 6.74
C GLN A 252 1.05 11.32 6.73
N ALA A 253 0.45 10.38 7.42
CA ALA A 253 -1.01 10.31 7.56
C ALA A 253 -1.58 11.55 8.25
N ARG A 254 -0.95 12.00 9.36
CA ARG A 254 -1.36 13.22 10.07
C ARG A 254 -1.29 14.46 9.18
N ASP A 255 -0.22 14.62 8.38
CA ASP A 255 -0.08 15.75 7.46
C ASP A 255 -1.19 15.71 6.39
N ASN A 256 -1.44 14.55 5.79
CA ASN A 256 -2.49 14.39 4.79
C ASN A 256 -3.90 14.60 5.38
N ILE A 257 -4.17 14.07 6.58
CA ILE A 257 -5.46 14.26 7.27
C ILE A 257 -5.75 15.75 7.51
N LYS A 258 -4.75 16.54 7.95
CA LYS A 258 -4.93 17.99 8.14
C LYS A 258 -5.34 18.68 6.83
N VAL A 259 -4.65 18.37 5.74
CA VAL A 259 -4.91 18.99 4.43
C VAL A 259 -6.27 18.56 3.87
N LEU A 260 -6.60 17.28 3.96
CA LEU A 260 -7.84 16.74 3.40
C LEU A 260 -9.06 17.12 4.25
N ALA A 261 -8.94 17.12 5.58
CA ALA A 261 -10.01 17.60 6.47
C ALA A 261 -10.34 19.05 6.21
N GLU A 262 -9.35 19.90 5.90
CA GLU A 262 -9.60 21.28 5.52
C GLU A 262 -10.35 21.37 4.19
N ALA A 263 -9.98 20.57 3.20
CA ALA A 263 -10.70 20.48 1.94
C ALA A 263 -12.17 20.07 2.13
N VAL A 264 -12.45 19.10 3.02
CA VAL A 264 -13.81 18.68 3.36
C VAL A 264 -14.59 19.82 4.02
N ARG A 265 -13.99 20.57 4.97
CA ARG A 265 -14.63 21.74 5.59
C ARG A 265 -14.96 22.82 4.56
N GLN A 266 -14.21 22.91 3.48
CA GLN A 266 -14.46 23.82 2.34
C GLN A 266 -15.51 23.27 1.36
N GLY A 267 -16.17 22.16 1.67
CA GLY A 267 -17.24 21.56 0.89
C GLY A 267 -16.79 20.70 -0.28
N ASN A 268 -15.54 20.18 -0.22
CA ASN A 268 -15.10 19.19 -1.19
C ASN A 268 -15.38 17.76 -0.69
N ASP A 269 -15.79 16.88 -1.60
CA ASP A 269 -15.65 15.43 -1.44
C ASP A 269 -14.19 15.02 -1.70
N ILE A 270 -13.75 13.86 -1.20
CA ILE A 270 -12.40 13.33 -1.42
C ILE A 270 -12.46 12.05 -2.24
#